data_ab2915831f02c6aeddb5e898eb8bbecb
#
_entry.id   ab2915831f02c6aeddb5e898eb8bbecb
#
_cell.length_a   1.000
_cell.length_b   1.000
_cell.length_c   1.000
_cell.angle_alpha   90.00
_cell.angle_beta   90.00
_cell.angle_gamma   90.00
#
_symmetry.space_group_name_H-M   'P 1'
#
loop_
_entity.id
_entity.type
_entity.pdbx_description
1 polymer ?
#
loop_
_entity_poly.entity_id
_entity_poly.type
_entity_poly.pdbx_seq_one_letter_code
_entity_poly.pdbx_strand_id
1 'polypeptide(L)'
;PAATLCALGLAAVLPSAKESRNRRRLDRAANVLSETLLYLFFAGAGAAGGAAGACLVDAGPALLAFLGFLYAGHTLVVYAIGARILRLPRSILCISSNAAIGGPATAAALCAGKKWDGATAPAVAVGTIGYALATFLGLATARVLS
;
A
#
# COMPACT_ATOMS: atom_id res chain seq x y z
N PRO A 1 2.98 0.99 12.27
CA PRO A 1 2.61 2.41 12.29
C PRO A 1 3.65 3.28 13.01
N ALA A 2 4.11 2.90 14.23
CA ALA A 2 5.08 3.69 14.99
C ALA A 2 6.41 3.89 14.25
N ALA A 3 6.95 2.85 13.63
CA ALA A 3 8.21 2.92 12.88
C ALA A 3 8.12 3.87 11.68
N THR A 4 6.99 3.93 10.99
CA THR A 4 6.77 4.83 9.85
C THR A 4 6.65 6.28 10.30
N LEU A 5 5.94 6.53 11.41
CA LEU A 5 5.84 7.87 12.01
C LEU A 5 7.20 8.35 12.54
N CYS A 6 7.98 7.47 13.19
CA CYS A 6 9.34 7.78 13.60
C CYS A 6 10.26 8.09 12.42
N ALA A 7 10.16 7.32 11.33
CA ALA A 7 10.95 7.56 10.12
C ALA A 7 10.59 8.90 9.44
N LEU A 8 9.28 9.24 9.37
CA LEU A 8 8.82 10.52 8.85
C LEU A 8 9.26 11.69 9.75
N GLY A 9 9.14 11.52 11.08
CA GLY A 9 9.61 12.52 12.05
C GLY A 9 11.12 12.74 11.96
N LEU A 10 11.90 11.66 11.84
CA LEU A 10 13.35 11.74 11.67
C LEU A 10 13.75 12.42 10.35
N ALA A 11 13.03 12.11 9.27
CA ALA A 11 13.25 12.74 7.96
C ALA A 11 12.91 14.23 7.95
N ALA A 12 11.93 14.67 8.76
CA ALA A 12 11.55 16.08 8.89
C ALA A 12 12.55 16.88 9.73
N VAL A 13 13.21 16.23 10.69
CA VAL A 13 14.17 16.87 11.61
C VAL A 13 15.60 16.89 11.04
N LEU A 14 15.94 15.94 10.16
CA LEU A 14 17.28 15.92 9.55
C LEU A 14 17.39 17.06 8.52
N PRO A 15 18.31 18.02 8.75
CA PRO A 15 18.48 19.12 7.81
C PRO A 15 18.84 18.60 6.44
N SER A 16 18.24 19.20 5.39
CA SER A 16 18.58 18.98 4.00
C SER A 16 20.04 19.36 3.72
N ALA A 17 20.96 18.55 4.25
CA ALA A 17 22.38 18.76 4.04
C ALA A 17 22.71 18.52 2.57
N LYS A 18 23.39 19.48 1.97
CA LYS A 18 24.00 19.45 0.63
C LYS A 18 24.48 18.04 0.29
N GLU A 19 24.05 17.58 -0.85
CA GLU A 19 24.31 16.30 -1.49
C GLU A 19 25.78 15.87 -1.47
N SER A 20 26.18 15.19 -0.41
CA SER A 20 27.52 14.60 -0.32
C SER A 20 27.52 13.25 -1.04
N ARG A 21 28.64 12.85 -1.64
CA ARG A 21 28.86 11.54 -2.26
C ARG A 21 28.45 10.37 -1.34
N ASN A 22 28.57 10.57 -0.04
CA ASN A 22 28.19 9.59 0.99
C ASN A 22 26.68 9.40 1.07
N ARG A 23 25.90 10.47 0.92
CA ARG A 23 24.44 10.42 0.94
C ARG A 23 23.89 9.61 -0.25
N ARG A 24 24.42 9.82 -1.45
CA ARG A 24 24.02 9.02 -2.63
C ARG A 24 24.35 7.53 -2.50
N ARG A 25 25.41 7.18 -1.77
CA ARG A 25 25.74 5.77 -1.47
C ARG A 25 24.76 5.17 -0.46
N LEU A 26 24.43 5.93 0.60
CA LEU A 26 23.44 5.53 1.60
C LEU A 26 22.05 5.37 0.98
N ASP A 27 21.60 6.33 0.17
CA ASP A 27 20.32 6.28 -0.51
C ASP A 27 20.24 5.06 -1.44
N ARG A 28 21.31 4.78 -2.16
CA ARG A 28 21.37 3.60 -3.03
C ARG A 28 21.33 2.30 -2.25
N ALA A 29 22.07 2.21 -1.14
CA ALA A 29 22.07 1.05 -0.26
C ALA A 29 20.69 0.86 0.40
N ALA A 30 20.06 1.95 0.85
CA ALA A 30 18.73 1.92 1.43
C ALA A 30 17.67 1.47 0.42
N ASN A 31 17.76 1.92 -0.83
CA ASN A 31 16.85 1.51 -1.89
C ASN A 31 16.99 0.01 -2.20
N VAL A 32 18.21 -0.50 -2.36
CA VAL A 32 18.46 -1.93 -2.60
C VAL A 32 17.97 -2.77 -1.41
N LEU A 33 18.24 -2.34 -0.18
CA LEU A 33 17.80 -3.05 1.00
C LEU A 33 16.26 -3.07 1.12
N SER A 34 15.61 -1.92 0.89
CA SER A 34 14.15 -1.82 0.95
C SER A 34 13.47 -2.67 -0.11
N GLU A 35 14.01 -2.70 -1.32
CA GLU A 35 13.51 -3.54 -2.41
C GLU A 35 13.68 -5.03 -2.09
N THR A 36 14.84 -5.43 -1.58
CA THR A 36 15.11 -6.81 -1.15
C THR A 36 14.15 -7.26 -0.04
N LEU A 37 13.97 -6.41 1.00
CA LEU A 37 13.03 -6.69 2.09
C LEU A 37 11.59 -6.76 1.60
N LEU A 38 11.21 -5.94 0.62
CA LEU A 38 9.89 -5.97 0.00
C LEU A 38 9.64 -7.31 -0.72
N TYR A 39 10.60 -7.80 -1.49
CA TYR A 39 10.49 -9.12 -2.14
C TYR A 39 10.42 -10.27 -1.13
N LEU A 40 11.22 -10.22 -0.06
CA LEU A 40 11.16 -11.20 1.02
C LEU A 40 9.80 -11.18 1.74
N PHE A 41 9.24 -9.99 1.97
CA PHE A 41 7.90 -9.83 2.53
C PHE A 41 6.84 -10.49 1.64
N PHE A 42 6.86 -10.26 0.32
CA PHE A 42 5.89 -10.86 -0.59
C PHE A 42 6.10 -12.37 -0.73
N ALA A 43 7.33 -12.83 -0.71
CA ALA A 43 7.62 -14.26 -0.73
C ALA A 43 7.08 -14.95 0.53
N GLY A 44 7.29 -14.34 1.70
CA GLY A 44 6.76 -14.85 2.97
C GLY A 44 5.23 -14.82 3.02
N ALA A 45 4.62 -13.73 2.55
CA ALA A 45 3.17 -13.60 2.48
C ALA A 45 2.56 -14.63 1.50
N GLY A 46 3.22 -14.86 0.35
CA GLY A 46 2.80 -15.87 -0.62
C GLY A 46 2.91 -17.30 -0.07
N ALA A 47 3.99 -17.59 0.65
CA ALA A 47 4.17 -18.89 1.30
C ALA A 47 3.11 -19.16 2.38
N ALA A 48 2.77 -18.13 3.19
CA ALA A 48 1.69 -18.21 4.17
C ALA A 48 0.30 -18.36 3.50
N GLY A 49 0.12 -17.75 2.34
CA GLY A 49 -1.11 -17.86 1.55
C GLY A 49 -1.40 -19.23 0.95
N GLY A 50 -0.41 -20.12 0.90
CA GLY A 50 -0.59 -21.49 0.40
C GLY A 50 -1.64 -22.31 1.17
N ALA A 51 -1.79 -22.04 2.48
CA ALA A 51 -2.83 -22.66 3.30
C ALA A 51 -4.25 -22.11 3.01
N ALA A 52 -4.35 -20.91 2.44
CA ALA A 52 -5.63 -20.30 2.09
C ALA A 52 -6.32 -21.00 0.91
N GLY A 53 -5.59 -21.80 0.13
CA GLY A 53 -6.15 -22.56 -0.98
C GLY A 53 -7.24 -23.53 -0.53
N ALA A 54 -7.06 -24.19 0.62
CA ALA A 54 -8.07 -25.08 1.19
C ALA A 54 -9.37 -24.31 1.55
N CYS A 55 -9.22 -23.16 2.22
CA CYS A 55 -10.36 -22.31 2.57
C CYS A 55 -11.08 -21.77 1.32
N LEU A 56 -10.36 -21.56 0.22
CA LEU A 56 -10.96 -21.10 -1.04
C LEU A 56 -11.84 -22.19 -1.67
N VAL A 57 -11.49 -23.45 -1.51
CA VAL A 57 -12.28 -24.57 -2.00
C VAL A 57 -13.59 -24.68 -1.22
N ASP A 58 -13.56 -24.54 0.09
CA ASP A 58 -14.73 -24.70 0.96
C ASP A 58 -15.68 -23.48 0.89
N ALA A 59 -15.14 -22.27 0.92
CA ALA A 59 -15.92 -21.03 0.85
C ALA A 59 -16.23 -20.58 -0.60
N GLY A 60 -15.64 -21.21 -1.56
CA GLY A 60 -15.56 -21.03 -3.01
C GLY A 60 -16.44 -19.96 -3.65
N PRO A 61 -17.64 -20.30 -4.14
CA PRO A 61 -18.39 -19.36 -4.99
C PRO A 61 -18.87 -18.11 -4.27
N ALA A 62 -19.24 -18.23 -2.98
CA ALA A 62 -19.75 -17.11 -2.20
C ALA A 62 -18.64 -16.09 -1.92
N LEU A 63 -17.44 -16.55 -1.58
CA LEU A 63 -16.29 -15.68 -1.35
C LEU A 63 -15.86 -14.96 -2.65
N LEU A 64 -15.83 -15.68 -3.77
CA LEU A 64 -15.49 -15.08 -5.07
C LEU A 64 -16.54 -14.04 -5.50
N ALA A 65 -17.82 -14.32 -5.30
CA ALA A 65 -18.89 -13.37 -5.59
C ALA A 65 -18.77 -12.10 -4.70
N PHE A 66 -18.50 -12.28 -3.40
CA PHE A 66 -18.29 -11.17 -2.48
C PHE A 66 -17.08 -10.32 -2.88
N LEU A 67 -15.93 -10.95 -3.17
CA LEU A 67 -14.74 -10.23 -3.63
C LEU A 67 -14.97 -9.54 -4.97
N GLY A 68 -15.67 -10.19 -5.90
CA GLY A 68 -16.05 -9.59 -7.18
C GLY A 68 -16.90 -8.34 -7.00
N PHE A 69 -17.93 -8.40 -6.14
CA PHE A 69 -18.76 -7.25 -5.81
C PHE A 69 -17.95 -6.12 -5.14
N LEU A 70 -17.10 -6.47 -4.19
CA LEU A 70 -16.24 -5.51 -3.49
C LEU A 70 -15.30 -4.76 -4.45
N TYR A 71 -14.61 -5.51 -5.32
CA TYR A 71 -13.68 -4.91 -6.28
C TYR A 71 -14.38 -4.16 -7.41
N ALA A 72 -15.56 -4.60 -7.83
CA ALA A 72 -16.39 -3.86 -8.79
C ALA A 72 -16.83 -2.51 -8.21
N GLY A 73 -17.32 -2.50 -6.97
CA GLY A 73 -17.67 -1.27 -6.25
C GLY A 73 -16.48 -0.34 -6.07
N HIS A 74 -15.33 -0.87 -5.64
CA HIS A 74 -14.08 -0.11 -5.52
C HIS A 74 -13.67 0.52 -6.85
N THR A 75 -13.65 -0.26 -7.92
CA THR A 75 -13.28 0.23 -9.26
C THR A 75 -14.23 1.31 -9.75
N LEU A 76 -15.54 1.13 -9.52
CA LEU A 76 -16.55 2.12 -9.87
C LEU A 76 -16.31 3.45 -9.13
N VAL A 77 -16.06 3.40 -7.82
CA VAL A 77 -15.77 4.60 -7.01
C VAL A 77 -14.50 5.29 -7.49
N VAL A 78 -13.41 4.56 -7.68
CA VAL A 78 -12.14 5.11 -8.17
C VAL A 78 -12.32 5.75 -9.55
N TYR A 79 -13.05 5.10 -10.45
CA TYR A 79 -13.30 5.63 -11.78
C TYR A 79 -14.26 6.82 -11.76
N ALA A 80 -15.40 6.71 -11.07
CA ALA A 80 -16.42 7.76 -11.04
C ALA A 80 -15.91 9.02 -10.33
N ILE A 81 -15.31 8.87 -9.14
CA ILE A 81 -14.83 10.01 -8.36
C ILE A 81 -13.45 10.45 -8.85
N GLY A 82 -12.49 9.54 -8.92
CA GLY A 82 -11.12 9.87 -9.22
C GLY A 82 -10.90 10.33 -10.66
N ALA A 83 -11.41 9.59 -11.65
CA ALA A 83 -11.17 9.90 -13.05
C ALA A 83 -12.15 10.95 -13.59
N ARG A 84 -13.44 10.87 -13.22
CA ARG A 84 -14.48 11.74 -13.80
C ARG A 84 -14.66 13.04 -13.05
N ILE A 85 -14.71 13.01 -11.72
CA ILE A 85 -14.96 14.20 -10.89
C ILE A 85 -13.66 14.94 -10.63
N LEU A 86 -12.68 14.27 -10.04
CA LEU A 86 -11.39 14.86 -9.67
C LEU A 86 -10.40 14.96 -10.82
N ARG A 87 -10.65 14.29 -11.95
CA ARG A 87 -9.79 14.27 -13.15
C ARG A 87 -8.33 13.97 -12.84
N LEU A 88 -8.09 13.07 -11.90
CA LEU A 88 -6.74 12.67 -11.48
C LEU A 88 -6.01 11.92 -12.60
N PRO A 89 -4.70 12.08 -12.72
CA PRO A 89 -3.90 11.33 -13.67
C PRO A 89 -3.91 9.83 -13.34
N ARG A 90 -3.81 8.99 -14.37
CA ARG A 90 -3.90 7.53 -14.25
C ARG A 90 -2.90 6.95 -13.25
N SER A 91 -1.71 7.50 -13.15
CA SER A 91 -0.69 7.07 -12.19
C SER A 91 -1.19 7.22 -10.74
N ILE A 92 -1.78 8.37 -10.41
CA ILE A 92 -2.33 8.62 -9.06
C ILE A 92 -3.50 7.68 -8.78
N LEU A 93 -4.39 7.47 -9.75
CA LEU A 93 -5.51 6.54 -9.60
C LEU A 93 -5.02 5.10 -9.34
N CYS A 94 -4.02 4.64 -10.09
CA CYS A 94 -3.45 3.31 -9.88
C CYS A 94 -2.77 3.19 -8.51
N ILE A 95 -2.01 4.20 -8.09
CA ILE A 95 -1.35 4.20 -6.78
C ILE A 95 -2.38 4.20 -5.66
N SER A 96 -3.40 5.07 -5.73
CA SER A 96 -4.46 5.17 -4.72
C SER A 96 -5.27 3.88 -4.62
N SER A 97 -5.65 3.30 -5.76
CA SER A 97 -6.37 2.04 -5.81
C SER A 97 -5.53 0.90 -5.22
N ASN A 98 -4.25 0.82 -5.58
CA ASN A 98 -3.34 -0.20 -5.05
C ASN A 98 -3.10 -0.03 -3.55
N ALA A 99 -2.92 1.22 -3.07
CA ALA A 99 -2.76 1.51 -1.66
C ALA A 99 -4.02 1.15 -0.84
N ALA A 100 -5.21 1.33 -1.40
CA ALA A 100 -6.47 1.00 -0.74
C ALA A 100 -6.71 -0.52 -0.64
N ILE A 101 -6.32 -1.30 -1.64
CA ILE A 101 -6.53 -2.75 -1.68
C ILE A 101 -5.38 -3.50 -0.99
N GLY A 102 -4.15 -3.22 -1.39
CA GLY A 102 -2.96 -3.95 -0.94
C GLY A 102 -2.15 -3.23 0.13
N GLY A 103 -2.45 -1.96 0.38
CA GLY A 103 -1.79 -1.15 1.41
C GLY A 103 -0.45 -0.55 0.98
N PRO A 104 0.31 -0.01 1.96
CA PRO A 104 1.52 0.75 1.68
C PRO A 104 2.62 -0.07 0.98
N ALA A 105 2.76 -1.36 1.30
CA ALA A 105 3.78 -2.22 0.72
C ALA A 105 3.55 -2.46 -0.77
N THR A 106 2.32 -2.75 -1.17
CA THR A 106 1.97 -2.99 -2.57
C THR A 106 2.01 -1.70 -3.40
N ALA A 107 1.63 -0.57 -2.81
CA ALA A 107 1.75 0.74 -3.44
C ALA A 107 3.22 1.11 -3.70
N ALA A 108 4.11 0.84 -2.73
CA ALA A 108 5.56 1.01 -2.92
C ALA A 108 6.10 0.11 -4.04
N ALA A 109 5.69 -1.16 -4.07
CA ALA A 109 6.09 -2.11 -5.12
C ALA A 109 5.62 -1.66 -6.50
N LEU A 110 4.39 -1.15 -6.61
CA LEU A 110 3.88 -0.57 -7.86
C LEU A 110 4.73 0.61 -8.33
N CYS A 111 5.04 1.55 -7.43
CA CYS A 111 5.86 2.71 -7.73
C CYS A 111 7.27 2.29 -8.20
N ALA A 112 7.91 1.35 -7.50
CA ALA A 112 9.21 0.81 -7.88
C ALA A 112 9.18 0.13 -9.27
N GLY A 113 8.21 -0.75 -9.50
CA GLY A 113 8.06 -1.45 -10.78
C GLY A 113 7.75 -0.52 -11.96
N LYS A 114 7.10 0.61 -11.72
CA LYS A 114 6.80 1.63 -12.72
C LYS A 114 7.86 2.74 -12.80
N LYS A 115 8.89 2.70 -11.95
CA LYS A 115 9.93 3.74 -11.84
C LYS A 115 9.35 5.13 -11.52
N TRP A 116 8.33 5.15 -10.66
CA TRP A 116 7.69 6.39 -10.17
C TRP A 116 8.28 6.78 -8.80
N ASP A 117 9.60 6.94 -8.76
CA ASP A 117 10.37 7.10 -7.51
C ASP A 117 9.87 8.27 -6.64
N GLY A 118 9.46 9.38 -7.27
CA GLY A 118 8.90 10.53 -6.55
C GLY A 118 7.54 10.28 -5.89
N ALA A 119 6.81 9.23 -6.29
CA ALA A 119 5.50 8.88 -5.76
C ALA A 119 5.56 7.84 -4.63
N THR A 120 6.70 7.19 -4.42
CA THR A 120 6.84 6.09 -3.44
C THR A 120 6.58 6.55 -2.01
N ALA A 121 7.21 7.63 -1.57
CA ALA A 121 7.02 8.14 -0.21
C ALA A 121 5.58 8.59 0.08
N PRO A 122 4.93 9.42 -0.78
CA PRO A 122 3.52 9.74 -0.61
C PRO A 122 2.60 8.52 -0.64
N ALA A 123 2.87 7.54 -1.52
CA ALA A 123 2.07 6.32 -1.62
C ALA A 123 2.09 5.50 -0.32
N VAL A 124 3.28 5.32 0.26
CA VAL A 124 3.45 4.63 1.55
C VAL A 124 2.78 5.39 2.69
N ALA A 125 2.93 6.71 2.74
CA ALA A 125 2.33 7.54 3.77
C ALA A 125 0.80 7.45 3.75
N VAL A 126 0.19 7.65 2.58
CA VAL A 126 -1.28 7.56 2.41
C VAL A 126 -1.79 6.15 2.72
N GLY A 127 -1.09 5.10 2.25
CA GLY A 127 -1.45 3.72 2.54
C GLY A 127 -1.40 3.40 4.04
N THR A 128 -0.42 3.95 4.76
CA THR A 128 -0.29 3.77 6.23
C THR A 128 -1.42 4.47 6.99
N ILE A 129 -1.78 5.68 6.58
CA ILE A 129 -2.92 6.41 7.15
C ILE A 129 -4.22 5.64 6.88
N GLY A 130 -4.38 5.14 5.65
CA GLY A 130 -5.52 4.32 5.26
C GLY A 130 -5.67 3.06 6.13
N TYR A 131 -4.58 2.37 6.44
CA TYR A 131 -4.58 1.22 7.34
C TYR A 131 -5.02 1.58 8.76
N ALA A 132 -4.52 2.70 9.29
CA ALA A 132 -4.93 3.16 10.61
C ALA A 132 -6.44 3.43 10.66
N LEU A 133 -6.94 4.21 9.70
CA LEU A 133 -8.37 4.54 9.60
C LEU A 133 -9.24 3.29 9.42
N ALA A 134 -8.87 2.39 8.53
CA ALA A 134 -9.59 1.15 8.28
C ALA A 134 -9.65 0.24 9.52
N THR A 135 -8.57 0.17 10.29
CA THR A 135 -8.54 -0.60 11.53
C THR A 135 -9.53 -0.04 12.55
N PHE A 136 -9.55 1.27 12.76
CA PHE A 136 -10.50 1.90 13.69
C PHE A 136 -11.96 1.73 13.24
N LEU A 137 -12.23 1.93 11.95
CA LEU A 137 -13.55 1.74 11.38
C LEU A 137 -14.01 0.28 11.49
N GLY A 138 -13.11 -0.67 11.20
CA GLY A 138 -13.40 -2.11 11.31
C GLY A 138 -13.73 -2.52 12.74
N LEU A 139 -12.96 -2.04 13.72
CA LEU A 139 -13.24 -2.30 15.13
C LEU A 139 -14.56 -1.68 15.59
N ALA A 140 -14.86 -0.45 15.15
CA ALA A 140 -16.13 0.21 15.46
C ALA A 140 -17.31 -0.57 14.86
N THR A 141 -17.21 -0.99 13.60
CA THR A 141 -18.25 -1.78 12.93
C THR A 141 -18.45 -3.13 13.62
N ALA A 142 -17.38 -3.81 14.00
CA ALA A 142 -17.47 -5.09 14.70
C ALA A 142 -18.21 -4.96 16.05
N ARG A 143 -17.99 -3.85 16.78
CA ARG A 143 -18.69 -3.58 18.05
C ARG A 143 -20.18 -3.26 17.88
N VAL A 144 -20.57 -2.71 16.74
CA VAL A 144 -21.98 -2.39 16.45
C VAL A 144 -22.75 -3.63 16.02
N LEU A 145 -22.07 -4.59 15.40
CA LEU A 145 -22.66 -5.82 14.88
C LEU A 145 -22.63 -7.00 15.87
N SER A 146 -21.87 -6.91 16.95
CA SER A 146 -21.82 -7.90 18.04
C SER A 146 -22.82 -7.58 19.12
#